data_0a4f656d1d152baa6ca6e50eaa964f5c
#
_entry.id   0a4f656d1d152baa6ca6e50eaa964f5c
#
_cell.length_a   1.000
_cell.length_b   1.000
_cell.length_c   1.000
_cell.angle_alpha   90.00
_cell.angle_beta   90.00
_cell.angle_gamma   90.00
#
_symmetry.space_group_name_H-M   'P 1'
#
loop_
_entity.id
_entity.type
_entity.pdbx_description
1 polymer ?
#
loop_
_entity_poly.entity_id
_entity_poly.type
_entity_poly.pdbx_seq_one_letter_code
_entity_poly.pdbx_strand_id
1 'polypeptide(L)'
;IRRQRQMCKETDAAVLANSLLFASLHLLNSGISVLAFINITLFGIFASIYFIRRGSIWGIGAFHSIWNLVQGNFYGIKVSGTPVGNTLFTTQAIAGKSLWNGGDFGMEGSLICTIVLTCGIIFLYTRKNKDAVEA
;
A
#
# COMPACT_ATOMS: atom_id res chain seq x y z
N ILE A 1 22.45 -8.90 22.59
CA ILE A 1 22.28 -7.51 22.07
C ILE A 1 22.80 -7.41 20.62
N ARG A 2 24.01 -7.90 20.32
CA ARG A 2 24.58 -7.79 18.95
C ARG A 2 23.78 -8.59 17.92
N ARG A 3 23.37 -9.82 18.23
CA ARG A 3 22.56 -10.70 17.39
C ARG A 3 21.16 -10.14 17.12
N GLN A 4 20.50 -9.57 18.15
CA GLN A 4 19.20 -8.92 18.00
C GLN A 4 19.26 -7.70 17.07
N ARG A 5 20.29 -6.86 17.20
CA ARG A 5 20.49 -5.69 16.33
C ARG A 5 20.75 -6.11 14.87
N GLN A 6 21.42 -7.23 14.65
CA GLN A 6 21.65 -7.77 13.30
C GLN A 6 20.35 -8.29 12.67
N MET A 7 19.55 -9.07 13.42
CA MET A 7 18.24 -9.56 12.97
C MET A 7 17.28 -8.42 12.63
N CYS A 8 17.24 -7.33 13.43
CA CYS A 8 16.43 -6.17 13.10
C CYS A 8 16.84 -5.51 11.78
N LYS A 9 18.15 -5.33 11.54
CA LYS A 9 18.65 -4.74 10.30
C LYS A 9 18.34 -5.60 9.06
N GLU A 10 18.45 -6.92 9.19
CA GLU A 10 18.11 -7.85 8.11
C GLU A 10 16.62 -7.83 7.79
N THR A 11 15.78 -7.73 8.82
CA THR A 11 14.32 -7.59 8.65
C THR A 11 13.96 -6.27 7.98
N ASP A 12 14.54 -5.16 8.41
CA ASP A 12 14.28 -3.83 7.83
C ASP A 12 14.73 -3.79 6.37
N ALA A 13 15.89 -4.37 6.04
CA ALA A 13 16.37 -4.46 4.68
C ALA A 13 15.45 -5.33 3.80
N ALA A 14 14.96 -6.45 4.33
CA ALA A 14 14.03 -7.33 3.63
C ALA A 14 12.68 -6.63 3.37
N VAL A 15 12.14 -5.90 4.35
CA VAL A 15 10.92 -5.09 4.20
C VAL A 15 11.10 -4.07 3.07
N LEU A 16 12.21 -3.33 3.09
CA LEU A 16 12.48 -2.31 2.07
C LEU A 16 12.65 -2.93 0.68
N ALA A 17 13.45 -3.98 0.58
CA ALA A 17 13.70 -4.67 -0.70
C ALA A 17 12.40 -5.24 -1.31
N ASN A 18 11.57 -5.90 -0.51
CA ASN A 18 10.29 -6.43 -0.95
C ASN A 18 9.33 -5.32 -1.38
N SER A 19 9.30 -4.22 -0.65
CA SER A 19 8.43 -3.07 -0.97
C SER A 19 8.85 -2.36 -2.25
N LEU A 20 10.15 -2.21 -2.47
CA LEU A 20 10.69 -1.64 -3.71
C LEU A 20 10.46 -2.58 -4.90
N LEU A 21 10.63 -3.89 -4.71
CA LEU A 21 10.34 -4.88 -5.74
C LEU A 21 8.86 -4.81 -6.12
N PHE A 22 7.97 -4.79 -5.13
CA PHE A 22 6.53 -4.65 -5.36
C PHE A 22 6.19 -3.37 -6.14
N ALA A 23 6.76 -2.23 -5.76
CA ALA A 23 6.57 -0.96 -6.47
C ALA A 23 7.14 -1.00 -7.89
N SER A 24 8.29 -1.65 -8.09
CA SER A 24 8.93 -1.77 -9.40
C SER A 24 8.10 -2.54 -10.41
N LEU A 25 7.30 -3.52 -9.98
CA LEU A 25 6.37 -4.25 -10.85
C LEU A 25 5.26 -3.34 -11.42
N HIS A 26 5.02 -2.17 -10.81
CA HIS A 26 4.02 -1.21 -11.25
C HIS A 26 4.58 -0.09 -12.15
N LEU A 27 5.89 -0.07 -12.42
CA LEU A 27 6.53 0.99 -13.22
C LEU A 27 6.02 1.05 -14.66
N LEU A 28 5.51 -0.06 -15.19
CA LEU A 28 4.94 -0.13 -16.54
C LEU A 28 3.46 0.23 -16.59
N ASN A 29 2.84 0.52 -15.46
CA ASN A 29 1.43 0.87 -15.41
C ASN A 29 1.20 2.30 -15.92
N SER A 30 0.07 2.49 -16.60
CA SER A 30 -0.32 3.79 -17.17
C SER A 30 -0.52 4.84 -16.07
N GLY A 31 -0.03 6.04 -16.31
CA GLY A 31 -0.21 7.17 -15.38
C GLY A 31 0.65 7.13 -14.13
N ILE A 32 1.68 6.24 -14.08
CA ILE A 32 2.60 6.20 -12.94
C ILE A 32 3.25 7.57 -12.71
N SER A 33 3.30 8.00 -11.47
CA SER A 33 3.96 9.22 -11.03
C SER A 33 4.93 8.92 -9.89
N VAL A 34 5.82 9.85 -9.58
CA VAL A 34 6.72 9.70 -8.43
C VAL A 34 5.94 9.46 -7.13
N LEU A 35 4.83 10.20 -6.95
CA LEU A 35 3.98 10.03 -5.77
C LEU A 35 3.29 8.67 -5.75
N ALA A 36 2.81 8.17 -6.90
CA ALA A 36 2.26 6.83 -7.03
C ALA A 36 3.30 5.75 -6.65
N PHE A 37 4.52 5.87 -7.16
CA PHE A 37 5.60 4.95 -6.82
C PHE A 37 5.92 4.94 -5.32
N ILE A 38 5.98 6.12 -4.69
CA ILE A 38 6.16 6.25 -3.23
C ILE A 38 5.00 5.56 -2.49
N ASN A 39 3.76 5.78 -2.90
CA ASN A 39 2.59 5.19 -2.25
C ASN A 39 2.55 3.67 -2.39
N ILE A 40 2.90 3.12 -3.55
CA ILE A 40 2.99 1.67 -3.74
C ILE A 40 4.10 1.08 -2.87
N THR A 41 5.24 1.80 -2.74
CA THR A 41 6.31 1.39 -1.81
C THR A 41 5.83 1.43 -0.35
N LEU A 42 5.11 2.48 0.06
CA LEU A 42 4.50 2.58 1.39
C LEU A 42 3.49 1.46 1.64
N PHE A 43 2.69 1.09 0.64
CA PHE A 43 1.79 -0.05 0.75
C PHE A 43 2.57 -1.36 0.95
N GLY A 44 3.66 -1.57 0.22
CA GLY A 44 4.56 -2.71 0.42
C GLY A 44 5.13 -2.79 1.84
N ILE A 45 5.54 -1.63 2.40
CA ILE A 45 6.01 -1.52 3.79
C ILE A 45 4.87 -1.86 4.76
N PHE A 46 3.69 -1.28 4.58
CA PHE A 46 2.50 -1.57 5.40
C PHE A 46 2.17 -3.07 5.39
N ALA A 47 2.14 -3.69 4.21
CA ALA A 47 1.87 -5.10 4.01
C ALA A 47 2.91 -5.99 4.70
N SER A 48 4.18 -5.67 4.57
CA SER A 48 5.29 -6.39 5.19
C SER A 48 5.23 -6.31 6.72
N ILE A 49 4.99 -5.12 7.29
CA ILE A 49 4.84 -4.93 8.73
C ILE A 49 3.63 -5.69 9.25
N TYR A 50 2.49 -5.64 8.53
CA TYR A 50 1.31 -6.40 8.88
C TYR A 50 1.61 -7.90 8.92
N PHE A 51 2.27 -8.43 7.89
CA PHE A 51 2.65 -9.84 7.82
C PHE A 51 3.57 -10.25 8.98
N ILE A 52 4.61 -9.46 9.26
CA ILE A 52 5.54 -9.75 10.37
C ILE A 52 4.81 -9.80 11.71
N ARG A 53 3.79 -8.95 11.90
CA ARG A 53 3.06 -8.87 13.17
C ARG A 53 1.96 -9.91 13.33
N ARG A 54 1.37 -10.36 12.25
CA ARG A 54 0.22 -11.27 12.27
C ARG A 54 0.55 -12.70 11.85
N GLY A 55 1.71 -12.92 11.26
CA GLY A 55 2.15 -14.23 10.77
C GLY A 55 1.28 -14.79 9.63
N SER A 56 0.43 -13.97 9.01
CA SER A 56 -0.52 -14.43 8.00
C SER A 56 -0.60 -13.49 6.81
N ILE A 57 -0.44 -14.04 5.62
CA ILE A 57 -0.60 -13.31 4.36
C ILE A 57 -2.07 -13.08 4.00
N TRP A 58 -2.98 -13.89 4.53
CA TRP A 58 -4.39 -13.85 4.15
C TRP A 58 -5.06 -12.53 4.48
N GLY A 59 -4.76 -11.93 5.63
CA GLY A 59 -5.34 -10.66 6.03
C GLY A 59 -4.94 -9.51 5.13
N ILE A 60 -3.65 -9.43 4.74
CA ILE A 60 -3.19 -8.38 3.83
C ILE A 60 -3.64 -8.63 2.40
N GLY A 61 -3.72 -9.89 1.97
CA GLY A 61 -4.27 -10.27 0.67
C GLY A 61 -5.75 -9.88 0.56
N ALA A 62 -6.55 -10.17 1.59
CA ALA A 62 -7.94 -9.75 1.65
C ALA A 62 -8.09 -8.22 1.63
N PHE A 63 -7.28 -7.49 2.41
CA PHE A 63 -7.28 -6.03 2.40
C PHE A 63 -6.99 -5.48 1.00
N HIS A 64 -5.95 -5.96 0.34
CA HIS A 64 -5.59 -5.54 -1.01
C HIS A 64 -6.72 -5.83 -2.03
N SER A 65 -7.30 -7.03 -1.97
CA SER A 65 -8.39 -7.42 -2.88
C SER A 65 -9.65 -6.57 -2.67
N ILE A 66 -10.01 -6.30 -1.41
CA ILE A 66 -11.16 -5.45 -1.08
C ILE A 66 -10.90 -4.01 -1.50
N TRP A 67 -9.67 -3.51 -1.30
CA TRP A 67 -9.28 -2.19 -1.76
C TRP A 67 -9.49 -2.05 -3.26
N ASN A 68 -8.97 -2.99 -4.05
CA ASN A 68 -9.09 -2.97 -5.51
C ASN A 68 -10.56 -3.10 -5.97
N LEU A 69 -11.33 -3.97 -5.32
CA LEU A 69 -12.75 -4.15 -5.61
C LEU A 69 -13.55 -2.85 -5.35
N VAL A 70 -13.33 -2.23 -4.21
CA VAL A 70 -14.04 -1.00 -3.84
C VAL A 70 -13.61 0.16 -4.72
N GLN A 71 -12.31 0.35 -4.91
CA GLN A 71 -11.80 1.42 -5.76
C GLN A 71 -12.22 1.24 -7.22
N GLY A 72 -12.02 0.07 -7.78
CA GLY A 72 -12.26 -0.22 -9.18
C GLY A 72 -13.74 -0.51 -9.48
N ASN A 73 -14.27 -1.62 -8.98
CA ASN A 73 -15.60 -2.08 -9.36
C ASN A 73 -16.73 -1.28 -8.72
N PHE A 74 -16.57 -0.82 -7.47
CA PHE A 74 -17.61 -0.03 -6.81
C PHE A 74 -17.57 1.43 -7.28
N TYR A 75 -16.44 2.13 -7.12
CA TYR A 75 -16.35 3.55 -7.46
C TYR A 75 -15.99 3.85 -8.92
N GLY A 76 -15.52 2.90 -9.69
CA GLY A 76 -15.10 3.12 -11.09
C GLY A 76 -13.84 3.96 -11.23
N ILE A 77 -12.97 3.95 -10.21
CA ILE A 77 -11.67 4.62 -10.23
C ILE A 77 -10.62 3.64 -10.76
N LYS A 78 -9.70 4.12 -11.59
CA LYS A 78 -8.58 3.30 -12.06
C LYS A 78 -7.82 2.70 -10.87
N VAL A 79 -7.45 1.44 -10.96
CA VAL A 79 -6.65 0.73 -9.97
C VAL A 79 -5.24 0.63 -10.49
N SER A 80 -4.29 1.25 -9.82
CA SER A 80 -2.88 1.31 -10.25
C SER A 80 -2.70 1.64 -11.74
N GLY A 81 -3.45 2.61 -12.24
CA GLY A 81 -3.42 3.02 -13.64
C GLY A 81 -4.25 2.16 -14.61
N THR A 82 -4.83 1.06 -14.14
CA THR A 82 -5.62 0.13 -14.97
C THR A 82 -7.12 0.46 -14.89
N PRO A 83 -7.80 0.70 -16.01
CA PRO A 83 -9.25 0.90 -16.01
C PRO A 83 -9.97 -0.41 -15.70
N VAL A 84 -11.10 -0.32 -14.98
CA VAL A 84 -11.96 -1.47 -14.65
C VAL A 84 -13.23 -1.41 -15.50
N GLY A 85 -13.59 -2.53 -16.14
CA GLY A 85 -14.67 -2.57 -17.14
C GLY A 85 -16.07 -2.46 -16.54
N ASN A 86 -16.38 -3.26 -15.51
CA ASN A 86 -17.72 -3.32 -14.90
C ASN A 86 -17.71 -2.57 -13.55
N THR A 87 -18.35 -1.41 -13.52
CA THR A 87 -18.34 -0.54 -12.35
C THR A 87 -19.76 -0.15 -11.94
N LEU A 88 -20.00 -0.05 -10.64
CA LEU A 88 -21.31 0.39 -10.12
C LEU A 88 -21.48 1.91 -10.26
N PHE A 89 -20.41 2.67 -9.97
CA PHE A 89 -20.36 4.11 -10.17
C PHE A 89 -19.28 4.47 -11.17
N THR A 90 -19.42 5.63 -11.79
CA THR A 90 -18.39 6.20 -12.66
C THR A 90 -17.81 7.45 -12.00
N THR A 91 -16.54 7.41 -11.63
CA THR A 91 -15.85 8.53 -11.03
C THR A 91 -14.83 9.10 -12.00
N GLN A 92 -14.85 10.41 -12.19
CA GLN A 92 -13.87 11.12 -13.00
C GLN A 92 -12.95 11.97 -12.12
N ALA A 93 -11.65 11.90 -12.38
CA ALA A 93 -10.67 12.74 -11.72
C ALA A 93 -10.87 14.21 -12.13
N ILE A 94 -10.88 15.11 -11.16
CA ILE A 94 -10.96 16.56 -11.42
C ILE A 94 -9.64 17.01 -12.04
N ALA A 95 -9.71 17.60 -13.23
CA ALA A 95 -8.53 18.10 -13.92
C ALA A 95 -7.78 19.15 -13.10
N GLY A 96 -6.47 19.12 -13.13
CA GLY A 96 -5.60 20.04 -12.37
C GLY A 96 -5.47 19.73 -10.87
N LYS A 97 -6.12 18.67 -10.36
CA LYS A 97 -6.03 18.27 -8.94
C LYS A 97 -5.39 16.88 -8.76
N SER A 98 -4.50 16.48 -9.65
CA SER A 98 -3.86 15.16 -9.63
C SER A 98 -3.13 14.84 -8.31
N LEU A 99 -2.60 15.85 -7.62
CA LEU A 99 -1.98 15.68 -6.30
C LEU A 99 -2.97 15.12 -5.26
N TRP A 100 -4.25 15.47 -5.35
CA TRP A 100 -5.27 15.08 -4.39
C TRP A 100 -6.07 13.86 -4.83
N ASN A 101 -6.36 13.74 -6.12
CA ASN A 101 -7.20 12.68 -6.68
C ASN A 101 -6.40 11.54 -7.34
N GLY A 102 -5.05 11.68 -7.43
CA GLY A 102 -4.16 10.69 -8.01
C GLY A 102 -4.11 10.68 -9.55
N GLY A 103 -4.89 11.55 -10.21
CA GLY A 103 -4.86 11.71 -11.66
C GLY A 103 -5.14 10.41 -12.42
N ASP A 104 -4.33 10.15 -13.44
CA ASP A 104 -4.47 8.98 -14.33
C ASP A 104 -4.10 7.65 -13.66
N PHE A 105 -3.40 7.66 -12.56
CA PHE A 105 -3.04 6.44 -11.82
C PHE A 105 -4.18 5.94 -10.92
N GLY A 106 -5.07 6.84 -10.52
CA GLY A 106 -6.13 6.58 -9.56
C GLY A 106 -5.73 7.01 -8.13
N MET A 107 -6.60 6.75 -7.14
CA MET A 107 -6.43 7.23 -5.75
C MET A 107 -5.07 6.89 -5.14
N GLU A 108 -4.46 5.80 -5.55
CA GLU A 108 -3.14 5.35 -5.11
C GLU A 108 -2.02 6.34 -5.46
N GLY A 109 -2.22 7.19 -6.49
CA GLY A 109 -1.31 8.28 -6.86
C GLY A 109 -1.51 9.58 -6.07
N SER A 110 -2.35 9.62 -5.03
CA SER A 110 -2.74 10.83 -4.32
C SER A 110 -1.97 11.04 -3.00
N LEU A 111 -1.87 12.30 -2.57
CA LEU A 111 -1.36 12.67 -1.26
C LEU A 111 -2.23 12.12 -0.11
N ILE A 112 -3.54 11.99 -0.35
CA ILE A 112 -4.47 11.39 0.62
C ILE A 112 -4.04 9.94 0.90
N CYS A 113 -3.71 9.17 -0.14
CA CYS A 113 -3.22 7.81 0.01
C CYS A 113 -1.91 7.76 0.83
N THR A 114 -0.98 8.69 0.59
CA THR A 114 0.25 8.83 1.39
C THR A 114 -0.06 8.99 2.87
N ILE A 115 -0.99 9.89 3.21
CA ILE A 115 -1.38 10.16 4.60
C ILE A 115 -2.00 8.91 5.23
N VAL A 116 -2.94 8.26 4.55
CA VAL A 116 -3.63 7.07 5.05
C VAL A 116 -2.65 5.92 5.30
N LEU A 117 -1.75 5.65 4.35
CA LEU A 117 -0.74 4.59 4.48
C LEU A 117 0.25 4.89 5.60
N THR A 118 0.71 6.14 5.70
CA THR A 118 1.62 6.56 6.78
C THR A 118 0.95 6.40 8.15
N CYS A 119 -0.30 6.84 8.30
CA CYS A 119 -1.08 6.63 9.53
C CYS A 119 -1.26 5.13 9.84
N GLY A 120 -1.53 4.30 8.82
CA GLY A 120 -1.64 2.86 8.98
C GLY A 120 -0.34 2.20 9.45
N ILE A 121 0.79 2.62 8.90
CA ILE A 121 2.13 2.15 9.32
C ILE A 121 2.39 2.54 10.77
N ILE A 122 2.17 3.82 11.14
CA ILE A 122 2.34 4.30 12.52
C ILE A 122 1.43 3.52 13.47
N PHE A 123 0.16 3.31 13.10
CA PHE A 123 -0.78 2.53 13.91
C PHE A 123 -0.29 1.09 14.11
N LEU A 124 0.18 0.42 13.07
CA LEU A 124 0.75 -0.91 13.21
C LEU A 124 1.98 -0.90 14.12
N TYR A 125 2.85 0.11 14.01
CA TYR A 125 4.06 0.21 14.82
C TYR A 125 3.77 0.46 16.30
N THR A 126 2.78 1.29 16.62
CA THR A 126 2.45 1.68 18.01
C THR A 126 1.63 0.63 18.76
N ARG A 127 0.92 -0.26 18.05
CA ARG A 127 0.20 -1.37 18.69
C ARG A 127 1.18 -2.41 19.23
N LYS A 128 1.21 -2.61 20.53
CA LYS A 128 1.97 -3.71 21.16
C LYS A 128 1.44 -5.06 20.64
N ASN A 129 2.34 -5.97 20.29
CA ASN A 129 1.97 -7.37 20.04
C ASN A 129 1.35 -7.94 21.33
N LYS A 130 0.07 -8.26 21.30
CA LYS A 130 -0.58 -8.93 22.44
C LYS A 130 -0.01 -10.34 22.65
N ASP A 131 0.55 -10.93 21.60
CA ASP A 131 1.01 -12.33 21.62
C ASP A 131 2.48 -12.48 22.07
N ALA A 132 3.19 -11.39 22.39
CA ALA A 132 4.59 -11.43 22.87
C ALA A 132 4.72 -11.47 24.39
N VAL A 133 3.61 -11.60 25.14
CA VAL A 133 3.59 -11.58 26.62
C VAL A 133 3.42 -13.00 27.19
N GLU A 134 3.13 -14.01 26.36
CA GLU A 134 2.88 -15.40 26.81
C GLU A 134 3.94 -16.43 26.32
N ALA A 135 5.13 -15.97 25.96
CA ALA A 135 6.24 -16.85 25.60
C ALA A 135 7.48 -16.64 26.48
#